data_c427acfc9075423d7fa2882fbd2154c2
#
_entry.id   c427acfc9075423d7fa2882fbd2154c2
#
_cell.length_a   1.000
_cell.length_b   1.000
_cell.length_c   1.000
_cell.angle_alpha   90.00
_cell.angle_beta   90.00
_cell.angle_gamma   90.00
#
_symmetry.space_group_name_H-M   'P 1'
#
loop_
_entity.id
_entity.type
_entity.pdbx_description
1 polymer ?
#
loop_
_entity_poly.entity_id
_entity_poly.type
_entity_poly.pdbx_seq_one_letter_code
_entity_poly.pdbx_strand_id
1 'polypeptide(L)'
;MTPRPGLSTTLYRVRAMLVIASIAALALIVLPSRALARSYSIDYVDIDATIATDGSLSVGETREFDFDGSYNGIYWKIPTGDYDGRQIETSIDTVGIIENGRLTVFTQSSSGSPNTYSISQEKDAIKVKLYSPHTDEKVQFFIAYTDTNLAARYTDTSELYWKFVSSGWDVESKNVTCTIHLPVPDGAMV
;
A
#
# COMPACT_ATOMS: atom_id res chain seq x y z
N MET A 1 29.18 -22.93 -73.36
CA MET A 1 30.19 -22.33 -72.44
C MET A 1 29.44 -21.38 -71.51
N THR A 2 29.12 -21.83 -70.34
CA THR A 2 28.38 -21.02 -69.36
C THR A 2 29.39 -20.19 -68.54
N PRO A 3 29.20 -18.88 -68.38
CA PRO A 3 30.12 -18.06 -67.59
C PRO A 3 30.03 -18.40 -66.16
N ARG A 4 31.16 -18.69 -65.51
CA ARG A 4 31.23 -18.86 -63.99
C ARG A 4 30.98 -17.50 -63.38
N PRO A 5 30.11 -17.46 -62.33
CA PRO A 5 29.91 -16.23 -61.64
C PRO A 5 31.21 -15.82 -60.93
N GLY A 6 31.62 -14.60 -61.11
CA GLY A 6 32.91 -14.09 -60.64
C GLY A 6 32.89 -14.02 -59.09
N LEU A 7 34.05 -14.25 -58.46
CA LEU A 7 34.31 -14.21 -57.03
C LEU A 7 33.77 -12.90 -56.38
N SER A 8 33.68 -11.81 -57.10
CA SER A 8 33.20 -10.50 -56.63
C SER A 8 31.71 -10.48 -56.27
N THR A 9 30.87 -11.21 -57.04
CA THR A 9 29.41 -11.29 -56.79
C THR A 9 29.09 -12.14 -55.57
N THR A 10 29.87 -13.15 -55.29
CA THR A 10 29.70 -14.00 -54.09
C THR A 10 30.10 -13.25 -52.82
N LEU A 11 31.20 -12.51 -52.85
CA LEU A 11 31.64 -11.67 -51.72
C LEU A 11 30.64 -10.54 -51.40
N TYR A 12 30.04 -9.93 -52.40
CA TYR A 12 29.02 -8.89 -52.24
C TYR A 12 27.76 -9.45 -51.58
N ARG A 13 27.30 -10.66 -51.96
CA ARG A 13 26.14 -11.33 -51.38
C ARG A 13 26.38 -11.71 -49.91
N VAL A 14 27.56 -12.22 -49.57
CA VAL A 14 27.93 -12.56 -48.21
C VAL A 14 27.98 -11.30 -47.31
N ARG A 15 28.56 -10.21 -47.79
CA ARG A 15 28.57 -8.94 -47.04
C ARG A 15 27.18 -8.36 -46.88
N ALA A 16 26.32 -8.42 -47.89
CA ALA A 16 24.93 -7.98 -47.77
C ALA A 16 24.13 -8.80 -46.77
N MET A 17 24.29 -10.13 -46.71
CA MET A 17 23.67 -11.00 -45.72
C MET A 17 24.14 -10.72 -44.29
N LEU A 18 25.42 -10.47 -44.09
CA LEU A 18 25.98 -10.11 -42.79
C LEU A 18 25.45 -8.77 -42.30
N VAL A 19 25.30 -7.77 -43.15
CA VAL A 19 24.71 -6.47 -42.77
C VAL A 19 23.23 -6.61 -42.43
N ILE A 20 22.47 -7.38 -43.19
CA ILE A 20 21.05 -7.64 -42.91
C ILE A 20 20.88 -8.41 -41.57
N ALA A 21 21.72 -9.41 -41.33
CA ALA A 21 21.72 -10.16 -40.10
C ALA A 21 22.07 -9.28 -38.86
N SER A 22 23.03 -8.35 -39.04
CA SER A 22 23.41 -7.40 -37.99
C SER A 22 22.29 -6.40 -37.69
N ILE A 23 21.58 -5.89 -38.70
CA ILE A 23 20.43 -5.00 -38.53
C ILE A 23 19.25 -5.73 -37.86
N ALA A 24 18.99 -6.97 -38.26
CA ALA A 24 17.96 -7.80 -37.66
C ALA A 24 18.26 -8.12 -36.16
N ALA A 25 19.53 -8.41 -35.83
CA ALA A 25 19.97 -8.62 -34.46
C ALA A 25 19.86 -7.33 -33.61
N LEU A 26 20.19 -6.17 -34.20
CA LEU A 26 20.06 -4.88 -33.52
C LEU A 26 18.59 -4.50 -33.31
N ALA A 27 17.69 -4.82 -34.25
CA ALA A 27 16.26 -4.59 -34.11
C ALA A 27 15.61 -5.43 -32.97
N LEU A 28 16.12 -6.63 -32.69
CA LEU A 28 15.69 -7.48 -31.61
C LEU A 28 16.08 -6.93 -30.22
N ILE A 29 17.14 -6.14 -30.10
CA ILE A 29 17.61 -5.54 -28.86
C ILE A 29 16.80 -4.27 -28.51
N VAL A 30 16.15 -3.65 -29.49
CA VAL A 30 15.36 -2.39 -29.32
C VAL A 30 13.87 -2.66 -29.11
N LEU A 31 13.44 -3.93 -28.99
CA LEU A 31 12.06 -4.19 -28.55
C LEU A 31 11.91 -3.59 -27.14
N PRO A 32 11.08 -2.54 -26.95
CA PRO A 32 10.83 -2.05 -25.62
C PRO A 32 10.26 -3.24 -24.83
N SER A 33 10.98 -3.66 -23.80
CA SER A 33 10.37 -4.47 -22.75
C SER A 33 9.13 -3.69 -22.34
N ARG A 34 7.94 -4.19 -22.64
CA ARG A 34 6.74 -3.62 -22.02
C ARG A 34 6.98 -3.76 -20.55
N ALA A 35 7.41 -2.68 -19.91
CA ALA A 35 7.27 -2.58 -18.47
C ALA A 35 5.76 -2.76 -18.24
N LEU A 36 5.34 -3.94 -17.81
CA LEU A 36 3.98 -4.17 -17.33
C LEU A 36 3.80 -3.14 -16.21
N ALA A 37 3.05 -2.09 -16.51
CA ALA A 37 2.73 -1.07 -15.53
C ALA A 37 1.96 -1.80 -14.44
N ARG A 38 2.61 -1.99 -13.29
CA ARG A 38 1.95 -2.58 -12.12
C ARG A 38 0.85 -1.65 -11.65
N SER A 39 -0.29 -2.22 -11.26
CA SER A 39 -1.44 -1.52 -10.73
C SER A 39 -1.99 -2.25 -9.50
N TYR A 40 -2.79 -1.56 -8.72
CA TYR A 40 -3.52 -2.19 -7.63
C TYR A 40 -4.89 -1.50 -7.44
N SER A 41 -5.82 -2.21 -6.82
CA SER A 41 -7.05 -1.64 -6.30
C SER A 41 -7.19 -1.91 -4.80
N ILE A 42 -8.04 -1.14 -4.12
CA ILE A 42 -8.47 -1.40 -2.74
C ILE A 42 -9.94 -1.75 -2.82
N ASP A 43 -10.23 -3.04 -2.75
CA ASP A 43 -11.57 -3.57 -3.03
C ASP A 43 -12.47 -3.64 -1.80
N TYR A 44 -11.87 -3.61 -0.60
CA TYR A 44 -12.58 -3.69 0.68
C TYR A 44 -11.83 -2.94 1.77
N VAL A 45 -12.58 -2.24 2.62
CA VAL A 45 -12.07 -1.57 3.82
C VAL A 45 -13.03 -1.82 4.97
N ASP A 46 -12.53 -2.35 6.07
CA ASP A 46 -13.27 -2.52 7.31
C ASP A 46 -12.56 -1.81 8.44
N ILE A 47 -13.29 -0.94 9.13
CA ILE A 47 -12.78 -0.13 10.22
C ILE A 47 -13.64 -0.39 11.45
N ASP A 48 -13.01 -0.83 12.52
CA ASP A 48 -13.59 -0.96 13.85
C ASP A 48 -12.90 0.04 14.79
N ALA A 49 -13.65 0.96 15.34
CA ALA A 49 -13.12 2.07 16.14
C ALA A 49 -13.82 2.16 17.47
N THR A 50 -13.05 2.30 18.56
CA THR A 50 -13.56 2.45 19.91
C THR A 50 -13.09 3.76 20.53
N ILE A 51 -14.03 4.59 20.98
CA ILE A 51 -13.75 5.81 21.74
C ILE A 51 -13.78 5.47 23.23
N ALA A 52 -12.70 5.76 23.93
CA ALA A 52 -12.63 5.59 25.37
C ALA A 52 -13.12 6.85 26.10
N THR A 53 -13.42 6.70 27.41
CA THR A 53 -13.92 7.80 28.24
C THR A 53 -12.91 8.92 28.49
N ASP A 54 -11.62 8.66 28.25
CA ASP A 54 -10.53 9.64 28.30
C ASP A 54 -10.35 10.43 27.00
N GLY A 55 -11.15 10.12 25.96
CA GLY A 55 -11.09 10.75 24.65
C GLY A 55 -10.08 10.15 23.69
N SER A 56 -9.45 9.04 24.05
CA SER A 56 -8.62 8.26 23.11
C SER A 56 -9.49 7.50 22.10
N LEU A 57 -8.95 7.27 20.91
CA LEU A 57 -9.57 6.50 19.84
C LEU A 57 -8.65 5.33 19.48
N SER A 58 -9.12 4.10 19.72
CA SER A 58 -8.46 2.89 19.22
C SER A 58 -9.12 2.45 17.92
N VAL A 59 -8.32 2.18 16.89
CA VAL A 59 -8.78 1.80 15.56
C VAL A 59 -8.12 0.51 15.14
N GLY A 60 -8.92 -0.46 14.68
CA GLY A 60 -8.48 -1.61 13.90
C GLY A 60 -8.96 -1.42 12.46
N GLU A 61 -8.05 -1.47 11.49
CA GLU A 61 -8.40 -1.25 10.09
C GLU A 61 -7.85 -2.38 9.22
N THR A 62 -8.73 -3.00 8.43
CA THR A 62 -8.39 -4.01 7.41
C THR A 62 -8.62 -3.42 6.03
N ARG A 63 -7.65 -3.60 5.12
CA ARG A 63 -7.78 -3.27 3.69
C ARG A 63 -7.41 -4.44 2.82
N GLU A 64 -8.27 -4.80 1.87
CA GLU A 64 -7.97 -5.78 0.84
C GLU A 64 -7.44 -5.09 -0.41
N PHE A 65 -6.20 -5.43 -0.76
CA PHE A 65 -5.54 -5.02 -1.99
C PHE A 65 -5.63 -6.13 -3.02
N ASP A 66 -5.95 -5.78 -4.25
CA ASP A 66 -5.83 -6.64 -5.43
C ASP A 66 -4.64 -6.12 -6.26
N PHE A 67 -3.54 -6.86 -6.24
CA PHE A 67 -2.31 -6.49 -6.94
C PHE A 67 -2.27 -7.08 -8.35
N ASP A 68 -1.94 -6.24 -9.32
CA ASP A 68 -1.56 -6.61 -10.68
C ASP A 68 -0.07 -6.24 -10.85
N GLY A 69 0.78 -7.25 -10.95
CA GLY A 69 2.24 -7.14 -10.88
C GLY A 69 2.81 -7.31 -9.47
N SER A 70 4.14 -7.13 -9.36
CA SER A 70 4.88 -7.41 -8.12
C SER A 70 5.03 -6.17 -7.26
N TYR A 71 4.72 -6.30 -5.98
CA TYR A 71 4.86 -5.28 -4.93
C TYR A 71 5.68 -5.81 -3.76
N ASN A 72 6.48 -4.96 -3.12
CA ASN A 72 7.27 -5.33 -1.95
C ASN A 72 6.57 -4.97 -0.63
N GLY A 73 5.33 -4.49 -0.70
CA GLY A 73 4.54 -4.06 0.45
C GLY A 73 3.78 -2.77 0.17
N ILE A 74 3.23 -2.18 1.22
CA ILE A 74 2.41 -0.97 1.15
C ILE A 74 2.91 0.11 2.12
N TYR A 75 2.37 1.32 1.97
CA TYR A 75 2.49 2.40 2.94
C TYR A 75 1.14 2.70 3.54
N TRP A 76 1.08 2.86 4.87
CA TRP A 76 -0.08 3.37 5.57
C TRP A 76 0.25 4.72 6.17
N LYS A 77 -0.61 5.71 5.95
CA LYS A 77 -0.42 7.03 6.54
C LYS A 77 -1.57 7.32 7.49
N ILE A 78 -1.24 7.50 8.74
CA ILE A 78 -2.17 7.85 9.81
C ILE A 78 -1.95 9.32 10.10
N PRO A 79 -2.98 10.18 9.94
CA PRO A 79 -2.88 11.59 10.30
C PRO A 79 -2.51 11.75 11.77
N THR A 80 -1.68 12.75 12.07
CA THR A 80 -1.29 13.10 13.45
C THR A 80 -0.96 14.59 13.52
N GLY A 81 -0.70 15.11 14.70
CA GLY A 81 -0.32 16.50 14.90
C GLY A 81 -1.33 17.28 15.75
N ASP A 82 -1.44 18.58 15.50
CA ASP A 82 -2.38 19.44 16.23
C ASP A 82 -3.77 19.38 15.60
N TYR A 83 -4.77 19.10 16.42
CA TYR A 83 -6.17 19.16 16.05
C TYR A 83 -6.93 20.04 17.05
N ASP A 84 -7.35 21.20 16.63
CA ASP A 84 -8.09 22.18 17.45
C ASP A 84 -7.34 22.53 18.75
N GLY A 85 -6.02 22.76 18.67
CA GLY A 85 -5.16 23.05 19.82
C GLY A 85 -4.81 21.84 20.71
N ARG A 86 -5.21 20.65 20.32
CA ARG A 86 -4.89 19.39 21.01
C ARG A 86 -3.84 18.63 20.24
N GLN A 87 -2.74 18.27 20.88
CA GLN A 87 -1.72 17.41 20.30
C GLN A 87 -2.23 15.96 20.31
N ILE A 88 -2.34 15.37 19.12
CA ILE A 88 -2.66 13.95 18.95
C ILE A 88 -1.35 13.18 18.99
N GLU A 89 -1.30 12.20 19.89
CA GLU A 89 -0.21 11.23 19.95
C GLU A 89 -0.72 9.90 19.44
N THR A 90 -0.08 9.39 18.41
CA THR A 90 -0.45 8.12 17.77
C THR A 90 0.54 7.03 18.14
N SER A 91 0.04 5.92 18.66
CA SER A 91 0.80 4.68 18.84
C SER A 91 0.35 3.62 17.84
N ILE A 92 1.31 2.87 17.29
CA ILE A 92 1.02 1.72 16.41
C ILE A 92 1.06 0.46 17.28
N ASP A 93 -0.08 -0.20 17.39
CA ASP A 93 -0.27 -1.32 18.31
C ASP A 93 -0.01 -2.67 17.62
N THR A 94 -0.55 -2.85 16.42
CA THR A 94 -0.41 -4.11 15.66
C THR A 94 -0.38 -3.82 14.17
N VAL A 95 0.49 -4.52 13.45
CA VAL A 95 0.59 -4.48 11.98
C VAL A 95 0.72 -5.90 11.47
N GLY A 96 0.03 -6.24 10.38
CA GLY A 96 0.13 -7.58 9.81
C GLY A 96 -0.68 -7.80 8.54
N ILE A 97 -0.86 -9.05 8.20
CA ILE A 97 -1.74 -9.53 7.13
C ILE A 97 -2.74 -10.56 7.67
N ILE A 98 -3.91 -10.61 7.05
CA ILE A 98 -4.93 -11.62 7.36
C ILE A 98 -4.97 -12.62 6.21
N GLU A 99 -4.64 -13.87 6.51
CA GLU A 99 -4.69 -14.99 5.57
C GLU A 99 -5.60 -16.08 6.14
N ASN A 100 -6.59 -16.50 5.35
CA ASN A 100 -7.57 -17.51 5.78
C ASN A 100 -8.24 -17.19 7.13
N GLY A 101 -8.53 -15.92 7.37
CA GLY A 101 -9.14 -15.43 8.62
C GLY A 101 -8.19 -15.39 9.83
N ARG A 102 -6.89 -15.61 9.63
CA ARG A 102 -5.88 -15.59 10.70
C ARG A 102 -4.92 -14.43 10.51
N LEU A 103 -4.75 -13.62 11.55
CA LEU A 103 -3.77 -12.53 11.56
C LEU A 103 -2.34 -13.07 11.77
N THR A 104 -1.45 -12.74 10.85
CA THR A 104 -0.01 -12.89 10.96
C THR A 104 0.59 -11.54 11.34
N VAL A 105 1.05 -11.39 12.56
CA VAL A 105 1.60 -10.12 13.10
C VAL A 105 3.02 -9.91 12.61
N PHE A 106 3.31 -8.70 12.16
CA PHE A 106 4.64 -8.28 11.72
C PHE A 106 5.49 -7.76 12.88
N THR A 107 6.80 -7.85 12.73
CA THR A 107 7.75 -7.30 13.70
C THR A 107 8.25 -5.93 13.24
N GLN A 108 8.31 -4.96 14.16
CA GLN A 108 8.91 -3.66 13.86
C GLN A 108 10.41 -3.81 13.60
N SER A 109 10.86 -3.39 12.41
CA SER A 109 12.25 -3.48 11.99
C SER A 109 12.54 -2.57 10.81
N SER A 110 13.71 -1.95 10.77
CA SER A 110 14.19 -1.18 9.63
C SER A 110 14.90 -2.04 8.56
N SER A 111 14.93 -3.36 8.74
CA SER A 111 15.66 -4.29 7.84
C SER A 111 15.04 -4.36 6.44
N GLY A 112 13.73 -4.12 6.30
CA GLY A 112 13.00 -4.34 5.05
C GLY A 112 12.74 -5.80 4.69
N SER A 113 12.97 -6.72 5.64
CA SER A 113 12.69 -8.15 5.46
C SER A 113 11.18 -8.41 5.39
N PRO A 114 10.71 -9.47 4.70
CA PRO A 114 9.31 -9.85 4.72
C PRO A 114 8.74 -9.99 6.14
N ASN A 115 7.46 -9.66 6.29
CA ASN A 115 6.73 -9.69 7.56
C ASN A 115 7.32 -8.75 8.63
N THR A 116 7.93 -7.64 8.19
CA THR A 116 8.35 -6.56 9.06
C THR A 116 7.67 -5.25 8.67
N TYR A 117 7.68 -4.27 9.60
CA TYR A 117 7.26 -2.91 9.30
C TYR A 117 8.22 -1.89 9.91
N SER A 118 8.24 -0.70 9.33
CA SER A 118 8.98 0.45 9.87
C SER A 118 8.05 1.65 10.00
N ILE A 119 8.33 2.50 11.00
CA ILE A 119 7.60 3.72 11.27
C ILE A 119 8.50 4.92 11.00
N SER A 120 7.96 5.94 10.36
CA SER A 120 8.61 7.22 10.19
C SER A 120 7.63 8.37 10.41
N GLN A 121 8.10 9.43 11.09
CA GLN A 121 7.33 10.65 11.29
C GLN A 121 7.39 11.51 10.02
N GLU A 122 6.24 11.89 9.47
CA GLU A 122 6.06 12.94 8.48
C GLU A 122 5.53 14.20 9.18
N LYS A 123 5.38 15.31 8.47
CA LYS A 123 4.94 16.59 9.06
C LYS A 123 3.59 16.46 9.76
N ASP A 124 2.62 15.84 9.09
CA ASP A 124 1.22 15.78 9.53
C ASP A 124 0.70 14.33 9.57
N ALA A 125 1.60 13.33 9.62
CA ALA A 125 1.23 11.91 9.63
C ALA A 125 2.36 11.03 10.18
N ILE A 126 1.97 9.90 10.71
CA ILE A 126 2.86 8.75 10.89
C ILE A 126 2.73 7.88 9.65
N LYS A 127 3.88 7.58 9.02
CA LYS A 127 3.97 6.66 7.89
C LYS A 127 4.46 5.32 8.37
N VAL A 128 3.62 4.31 8.23
CA VAL A 128 3.94 2.91 8.49
C VAL A 128 4.21 2.22 7.17
N LYS A 129 5.40 1.70 6.97
CA LYS A 129 5.78 0.93 5.78
C LYS A 129 5.78 -0.54 6.13
N LEU A 130 4.94 -1.32 5.47
CA LEU A 130 4.83 -2.76 5.61
C LEU A 130 5.64 -3.43 4.51
N TYR A 131 6.50 -4.37 4.88
CA TYR A 131 7.31 -5.16 3.96
C TYR A 131 6.69 -6.55 3.82
N SER A 132 5.99 -6.77 2.72
CA SER A 132 5.27 -8.00 2.41
C SER A 132 5.22 -8.17 0.89
N PRO A 133 6.12 -8.97 0.32
CA PRO A 133 6.17 -9.18 -1.14
C PRO A 133 4.96 -9.99 -1.61
N HIS A 134 4.26 -9.48 -2.62
CA HIS A 134 3.10 -10.10 -3.25
C HIS A 134 3.13 -9.88 -4.76
N THR A 135 2.56 -10.82 -5.53
CA THR A 135 2.51 -10.74 -6.99
C THR A 135 1.21 -11.32 -7.50
N ASP A 136 0.43 -10.51 -8.26
CA ASP A 136 -0.80 -10.94 -8.93
C ASP A 136 -1.79 -11.66 -7.99
N GLU A 137 -2.04 -11.08 -6.81
CA GLU A 137 -2.89 -11.70 -5.78
C GLU A 137 -3.63 -10.67 -4.91
N LYS A 138 -4.66 -11.15 -4.22
CA LYS A 138 -5.39 -10.39 -3.20
C LYS A 138 -4.80 -10.62 -1.82
N VAL A 139 -4.61 -9.52 -1.09
CA VAL A 139 -4.03 -9.54 0.26
C VAL A 139 -4.79 -8.61 1.18
N GLN A 140 -5.13 -9.08 2.37
CA GLN A 140 -5.72 -8.26 3.43
C GLN A 140 -4.62 -7.81 4.39
N PHE A 141 -4.33 -6.52 4.39
CA PHE A 141 -3.46 -5.88 5.37
C PHE A 141 -4.28 -5.40 6.55
N PHE A 142 -3.70 -5.50 7.73
CA PHE A 142 -4.29 -5.07 8.99
C PHE A 142 -3.35 -4.11 9.73
N ILE A 143 -3.93 -3.06 10.30
CA ILE A 143 -3.25 -2.17 11.24
C ILE A 143 -4.18 -1.86 12.41
N ALA A 144 -3.62 -1.86 13.62
CA ALA A 144 -4.27 -1.29 14.80
C ALA A 144 -3.40 -0.18 15.36
N TYR A 145 -4.02 0.91 15.75
CA TYR A 145 -3.38 2.08 16.34
C TYR A 145 -4.29 2.78 17.34
N THR A 146 -3.70 3.56 18.21
CA THR A 146 -4.42 4.36 19.20
C THR A 146 -3.97 5.82 19.10
N ASP A 147 -4.95 6.72 18.96
CA ASP A 147 -4.78 8.17 19.01
C ASP A 147 -5.27 8.71 20.36
N THR A 148 -4.41 9.42 21.07
CA THR A 148 -4.78 10.08 22.32
C THR A 148 -5.27 11.50 22.04
N ASN A 149 -6.04 12.09 22.99
CA ASN A 149 -6.53 13.47 22.94
C ASN A 149 -7.40 13.81 21.72
N LEU A 150 -8.01 12.82 21.07
CA LEU A 150 -8.73 13.03 19.81
C LEU A 150 -10.16 13.53 20.04
N ALA A 151 -10.93 12.89 20.94
CA ALA A 151 -12.28 13.33 21.26
C ALA A 151 -12.27 14.52 22.24
N ALA A 152 -13.06 15.54 21.93
CA ALA A 152 -13.27 16.68 22.81
C ALA A 152 -14.45 16.44 23.73
N ARG A 153 -14.32 16.85 24.99
CA ARG A 153 -15.41 16.84 25.95
C ARG A 153 -15.77 18.26 26.35
N TYR A 154 -17.03 18.60 26.18
CA TYR A 154 -17.62 19.89 26.60
C TYR A 154 -18.54 19.67 27.82
N THR A 155 -19.18 20.73 28.31
CA THR A 155 -20.05 20.65 29.52
C THR A 155 -21.28 19.78 29.28
N ASP A 156 -21.84 19.80 28.10
CA ASP A 156 -23.12 19.21 27.70
C ASP A 156 -23.03 18.21 26.54
N THR A 157 -21.85 18.08 25.92
CA THR A 157 -21.65 17.21 24.78
C THR A 157 -20.20 16.71 24.67
N SER A 158 -19.98 15.75 23.78
CA SER A 158 -18.64 15.31 23.37
C SER A 158 -18.60 15.25 21.86
N GLU A 159 -17.46 15.56 21.28
CA GLU A 159 -17.27 15.62 19.83
C GLU A 159 -16.05 14.80 19.43
N LEU A 160 -16.22 13.96 18.38
CA LEU A 160 -15.15 13.33 17.63
C LEU A 160 -15.25 13.81 16.19
N TYR A 161 -14.20 14.43 15.71
CA TYR A 161 -14.04 14.72 14.28
C TYR A 161 -12.80 14.00 13.79
N TRP A 162 -12.97 12.94 13.01
CA TRP A 162 -11.88 12.14 12.49
C TRP A 162 -12.15 11.65 11.07
N LYS A 163 -11.10 11.65 10.24
CA LYS A 163 -11.18 11.15 8.88
C LYS A 163 -10.66 9.70 8.83
N PHE A 164 -11.55 8.75 9.03
CA PHE A 164 -11.22 7.32 9.03
C PHE A 164 -10.63 6.83 7.71
N VAL A 165 -11.18 7.27 6.56
CA VAL A 165 -10.62 6.94 5.25
C VAL A 165 -9.71 8.07 4.82
N SER A 166 -8.40 7.88 4.99
CA SER A 166 -7.40 8.90 4.64
C SER A 166 -7.32 9.09 3.11
N SER A 167 -6.90 10.30 2.68
CA SER A 167 -6.65 10.61 1.26
C SER A 167 -5.23 10.24 0.79
N GLY A 168 -4.51 9.45 1.58
CA GLY A 168 -3.13 9.05 1.30
C GLY A 168 -2.97 7.88 0.32
N TRP A 169 -4.07 7.43 -0.30
CA TRP A 169 -4.08 6.33 -1.27
C TRP A 169 -4.17 6.87 -2.69
N ASP A 170 -3.41 6.29 -3.62
CA ASP A 170 -3.41 6.68 -5.04
C ASP A 170 -4.64 6.15 -5.79
N VAL A 171 -5.41 5.26 -5.18
CA VAL A 171 -6.62 4.64 -5.72
C VAL A 171 -7.79 4.82 -4.77
N GLU A 172 -9.00 4.75 -5.33
CA GLU A 172 -10.24 4.80 -4.55
C GLU A 172 -10.39 3.55 -3.65
N SER A 173 -10.84 3.77 -2.40
CA SER A 173 -11.24 2.69 -1.49
C SER A 173 -12.70 2.31 -1.75
N LYS A 174 -12.95 1.02 -2.03
CA LYS A 174 -14.29 0.50 -2.29
C LYS A 174 -14.82 -0.26 -1.08
N ASN A 175 -16.14 -0.46 -1.04
CA ASN A 175 -16.81 -1.29 -0.04
C ASN A 175 -16.36 -0.98 1.40
N VAL A 176 -16.45 0.30 1.78
CA VAL A 176 -16.00 0.79 3.08
C VAL A 176 -17.08 0.55 4.13
N THR A 177 -16.74 -0.17 5.20
CA THR A 177 -17.50 -0.30 6.43
C THR A 177 -16.75 0.37 7.56
N CYS A 178 -17.46 1.12 8.42
CA CYS A 178 -16.89 1.72 9.61
C CYS A 178 -17.86 1.55 10.77
N THR A 179 -17.43 0.83 11.81
CA THR A 179 -18.16 0.65 13.06
C THR A 179 -17.49 1.48 14.13
N ILE A 180 -18.27 2.30 14.85
CA ILE A 180 -17.75 3.16 15.92
C ILE A 180 -18.45 2.78 17.23
N HIS A 181 -17.66 2.34 18.19
CA HIS A 181 -18.11 2.04 19.54
C HIS A 181 -17.96 3.27 20.44
N LEU A 182 -19.07 3.73 20.99
CA LEU A 182 -19.09 4.89 21.89
C LEU A 182 -18.99 4.45 23.35
N PRO A 183 -18.36 5.23 24.24
CA PRO A 183 -18.40 4.99 25.66
C PRO A 183 -19.81 5.28 26.19
N VAL A 184 -20.59 4.22 26.46
CA VAL A 184 -21.91 4.35 27.03
C VAL A 184 -21.77 4.27 28.54
N PRO A 185 -22.19 5.31 29.33
CA PRO A 185 -22.24 5.21 30.76
C PRO A 185 -23.15 4.06 31.22
N ASP A 186 -22.74 3.33 32.25
CA ASP A 186 -23.57 2.28 32.85
C ASP A 186 -24.98 2.83 33.17
N GLY A 187 -26.01 2.20 32.58
CA GLY A 187 -27.40 2.58 32.75
C GLY A 187 -27.94 3.65 31.78
N ALA A 188 -27.16 4.11 30.79
CA ALA A 188 -27.70 4.94 29.70
C ALA A 188 -28.59 4.12 28.77
N MET A 189 -29.81 4.60 28.52
CA MET A 189 -30.61 4.07 27.41
C MET A 189 -30.14 4.72 26.12
N VAL A 190 -29.79 3.91 25.14
CA VAL A 190 -29.43 4.32 23.78
C VAL A 190 -30.66 4.24 22.89
#